data_3fc997eb123ac6df616e03b95cc4af1b
#
_entry.id   3fc997eb123ac6df616e03b95cc4af1b
#
_cell.length_a   1.000
_cell.length_b   1.000
_cell.length_c   1.000
_cell.angle_alpha   90.00
_cell.angle_beta   90.00
_cell.angle_gamma   90.00
#
_symmetry.space_group_name_H-M   'P 1'
#
loop_
_entity.id
_entity.type
_entity.pdbx_description
1 polymer ?
#
loop_
_entity_poly.entity_id
_entity_poly.type
_entity_poly.pdbx_seq_one_letter_code
_entity_poly.pdbx_strand_id
1 'polypeptide(L)'
;MTIFSEVLIFAAFWLFAVLSTLFYMHMFQLNSYRADDQWHWLLKNRGKAVPLALPFIGAVIGVICGKNAGMIVCAVFVLLACLFYKPKKAKKPLKYTPRVKRMLVTVAVLYIAMTVLLAVFASGRVIALTAGLVAAASPFVIILANVINKPIELSINRYYTNDAKKMLAACPNLTVIGVTGSYGKTSVKFYLNTLLKAKYNVLMTPESYNTPMGVVKTVRGSLRATHEIFICEMGAKYVGDIKELCDIVHPKHGIITSIGPQHLESFKSLRNVINTKFELADALPKDGKLFLNGDNEYIAERAPDGAITYGLNSDSKYKAKLISVGDKGTTFEVTTPDGEKEEFTTKLIGTHNCLNILGAIAVSHELGISLSELRPQVRRLES
;
A
#
# COMPACT_ATOMS: atom_id res chain seq x y z
N MET A 1 31.42 28.02 32.68
CA MET A 1 31.44 26.60 32.31
C MET A 1 30.05 25.97 32.27
N THR A 2 29.19 26.21 33.22
CA THR A 2 27.85 25.59 33.34
C THR A 2 26.95 25.94 32.12
N ILE A 3 26.81 27.23 31.79
CA ILE A 3 25.98 27.67 30.65
C ILE A 3 26.51 27.09 29.32
N PHE A 4 27.81 27.05 29.09
CA PHE A 4 28.41 26.49 27.89
C PHE A 4 28.08 24.99 27.73
N SER A 5 28.22 24.20 28.80
CA SER A 5 27.94 22.76 28.75
C SER A 5 26.43 22.46 28.57
N GLU A 6 25.54 23.30 29.15
CA GLU A 6 24.09 23.20 28.90
C GLU A 6 23.71 23.54 27.47
N VAL A 7 24.22 24.64 26.92
CA VAL A 7 23.99 25.01 25.54
C VAL A 7 24.50 23.93 24.57
N LEU A 8 25.69 23.38 24.83
CA LEU A 8 26.29 22.34 23.99
C LEU A 8 25.45 21.07 23.97
N ILE A 9 25.00 20.57 25.12
CA ILE A 9 24.20 19.31 25.14
C ILE A 9 22.85 19.51 24.52
N PHE A 10 22.15 20.64 24.74
CA PHE A 10 20.88 20.91 24.09
C PHE A 10 21.04 21.08 22.56
N ALA A 11 22.08 21.77 22.10
CA ALA A 11 22.37 21.90 20.66
C ALA A 11 22.66 20.53 20.03
N ALA A 12 23.49 19.71 20.65
CA ALA A 12 23.79 18.36 20.20
C ALA A 12 22.52 17.47 20.16
N PHE A 13 21.73 17.54 21.21
CA PHE A 13 20.46 16.82 21.30
C PHE A 13 19.48 17.22 20.18
N TRP A 14 19.28 18.51 19.96
CA TRP A 14 18.37 19.00 18.90
C TRP A 14 18.85 18.64 17.49
N LEU A 15 20.15 18.73 17.22
CA LEU A 15 20.71 18.29 15.95
C LEU A 15 20.42 16.79 15.72
N PHE A 16 20.70 15.97 16.74
CA PHE A 16 20.42 14.54 16.67
C PHE A 16 18.92 14.25 16.53
N ALA A 17 18.08 14.93 17.31
CA ALA A 17 16.62 14.77 17.26
C ALA A 17 16.06 15.04 15.86
N VAL A 18 16.53 16.10 15.17
CA VAL A 18 16.12 16.39 13.81
C VAL A 18 16.57 15.29 12.83
N LEU A 19 17.85 14.92 12.84
CA LEU A 19 18.41 13.94 11.92
C LEU A 19 17.79 12.55 12.12
N SER A 20 17.70 12.07 13.37
CA SER A 20 17.12 10.76 13.69
C SER A 20 15.62 10.72 13.41
N THR A 21 14.89 11.80 13.72
CA THR A 21 13.46 11.92 13.41
C THR A 21 13.20 11.81 11.91
N LEU A 22 13.92 12.54 11.08
CA LEU A 22 13.77 12.47 9.62
C LEU A 22 14.07 11.07 9.09
N PHE A 23 15.13 10.43 9.60
CA PHE A 23 15.50 9.07 9.22
C PHE A 23 14.41 8.06 9.59
N TYR A 24 13.99 8.02 10.87
CA TYR A 24 12.99 7.06 11.34
C TYR A 24 11.58 7.36 10.81
N MET A 25 11.24 8.64 10.57
CA MET A 25 10.00 9.03 9.91
C MET A 25 9.95 8.51 8.47
N HIS A 26 11.07 8.59 7.75
CA HIS A 26 11.17 8.02 6.41
C HIS A 26 10.95 6.51 6.42
N MET A 27 11.62 5.79 7.32
CA MET A 27 11.42 4.34 7.46
C MET A 27 9.98 4.00 7.86
N PHE A 28 9.39 4.78 8.75
CA PHE A 28 8.01 4.61 9.19
C PHE A 28 6.98 4.85 8.06
N GLN A 29 7.25 5.83 7.19
CA GLN A 29 6.46 6.04 5.97
C GLN A 29 6.56 4.84 5.02
N LEU A 30 7.75 4.28 4.81
CA LEU A 30 7.95 3.08 3.97
C LEU A 30 7.25 1.84 4.56
N ASN A 31 7.17 1.74 5.89
CA ASN A 31 6.46 0.70 6.63
C ASN A 31 4.96 1.01 6.81
N SER A 32 4.39 1.89 5.97
CA SER A 32 2.96 2.21 5.93
C SER A 32 2.40 2.73 7.27
N TYR A 33 3.24 3.35 8.11
CA TYR A 33 2.90 3.87 9.44
C TYR A 33 2.38 2.81 10.43
N ARG A 34 2.80 1.55 10.27
CA ARG A 34 2.45 0.45 11.19
C ARG A 34 3.56 0.25 12.20
N ALA A 35 3.21 0.27 13.46
CA ALA A 35 4.18 0.10 14.55
C ALA A 35 4.82 -1.29 14.53
N ASP A 36 4.04 -2.34 14.23
CA ASP A 36 4.53 -3.72 14.13
C ASP A 36 5.56 -3.88 13.01
N ASP A 37 5.28 -3.33 11.82
CA ASP A 37 6.20 -3.38 10.69
C ASP A 37 7.48 -2.59 10.97
N GLN A 38 7.36 -1.44 11.66
CA GLN A 38 8.51 -0.65 12.10
C GLN A 38 9.36 -1.41 13.11
N TRP A 39 8.72 -2.09 14.06
CA TRP A 39 9.41 -2.91 15.06
C TRP A 39 10.17 -4.08 14.41
N HIS A 40 9.51 -4.84 13.55
CA HIS A 40 10.15 -5.92 12.78
C HIS A 40 11.30 -5.40 11.91
N TRP A 41 11.12 -4.23 11.29
CA TRP A 41 12.18 -3.60 10.52
C TRP A 41 13.40 -3.25 11.39
N LEU A 42 13.20 -2.69 12.60
CA LEU A 42 14.28 -2.40 13.55
C LEU A 42 15.03 -3.68 13.95
N LEU A 43 14.31 -4.74 14.26
CA LEU A 43 14.90 -6.03 14.64
C LEU A 43 15.71 -6.67 13.50
N LYS A 44 15.22 -6.58 12.28
CA LYS A 44 15.90 -7.11 11.08
C LYS A 44 17.12 -6.26 10.68
N ASN A 45 17.10 -4.96 10.98
CA ASN A 45 18.16 -4.02 10.63
C ASN A 45 18.92 -3.50 11.86
N ARG A 46 19.35 -4.40 12.75
CA ARG A 46 20.02 -4.05 14.02
C ARG A 46 21.19 -3.09 13.83
N GLY A 47 21.96 -3.21 12.75
CA GLY A 47 23.04 -2.27 12.42
C GLY A 47 22.60 -0.81 12.27
N LYS A 48 21.30 -0.55 11.97
CA LYS A 48 20.75 0.81 11.95
C LYS A 48 20.36 1.34 13.34
N ALA A 49 20.19 0.44 14.30
CA ALA A 49 19.92 0.78 15.69
C ALA A 49 21.22 0.89 16.52
N VAL A 50 22.31 0.26 16.12
CA VAL A 50 23.62 0.32 16.83
C VAL A 50 24.05 1.77 17.16
N PRO A 51 23.91 2.77 16.26
CA PRO A 51 24.30 4.13 16.59
C PRO A 51 23.50 4.76 17.75
N LEU A 52 22.34 4.22 18.10
CA LEU A 52 21.55 4.66 19.27
C LEU A 52 22.25 4.27 20.60
N ALA A 53 23.17 3.33 20.58
CA ALA A 53 23.97 2.99 21.73
C ALA A 53 24.92 4.13 22.13
N LEU A 54 25.37 4.97 21.19
CA LEU A 54 26.28 6.10 21.47
C LEU A 54 25.67 7.11 22.44
N PRO A 55 24.45 7.67 22.20
CA PRO A 55 23.78 8.54 23.18
C PRO A 55 23.56 7.86 24.54
N PHE A 56 23.23 6.57 24.57
CA PHE A 56 23.06 5.81 25.80
C PHE A 56 24.37 5.69 26.59
N ILE A 57 25.47 5.29 25.90
CA ILE A 57 26.82 5.22 26.51
C ILE A 57 27.23 6.60 27.01
N GLY A 58 27.02 7.64 26.22
CA GLY A 58 27.30 9.03 26.59
C GLY A 58 26.51 9.47 27.83
N ALA A 59 25.24 9.05 27.98
CA ALA A 59 24.44 9.31 29.15
C ALA A 59 25.02 8.65 30.41
N VAL A 60 25.38 7.37 30.35
CA VAL A 60 25.95 6.60 31.44
C VAL A 60 27.29 7.20 31.93
N ILE A 61 28.21 7.42 30.98
CA ILE A 61 29.53 8.02 31.30
C ILE A 61 29.34 9.45 31.81
N GLY A 62 28.40 10.20 31.23
CA GLY A 62 28.08 11.58 31.63
C GLY A 62 27.66 11.70 33.09
N VAL A 63 26.89 10.72 33.62
CA VAL A 63 26.50 10.68 35.03
C VAL A 63 27.74 10.49 35.94
N ILE A 64 28.71 9.68 35.52
CA ILE A 64 29.92 9.35 36.24
C ILE A 64 30.89 10.57 36.25
N CYS A 65 31.07 11.26 35.14
CA CYS A 65 32.03 12.37 34.99
C CYS A 65 31.65 13.66 35.74
N GLY A 66 30.45 13.77 36.31
CA GLY A 66 29.99 14.92 37.05
C GLY A 66 29.25 15.97 36.23
N LYS A 67 28.84 17.08 36.92
CA LYS A 67 27.83 18.01 36.38
C LYS A 67 28.18 18.60 35.00
N ASN A 68 29.29 19.29 34.87
CA ASN A 68 29.66 19.97 33.61
C ASN A 68 30.40 19.08 32.64
N ALA A 69 31.39 18.32 33.09
CA ALA A 69 32.11 17.35 32.27
C ALA A 69 31.18 16.29 31.71
N GLY A 70 30.23 15.81 32.51
CA GLY A 70 29.23 14.82 32.07
C GLY A 70 28.35 15.30 30.91
N MET A 71 27.90 16.57 30.93
CA MET A 71 27.13 17.13 29.84
C MET A 71 27.96 17.23 28.54
N ILE A 72 29.23 17.63 28.67
CA ILE A 72 30.13 17.69 27.48
C ILE A 72 30.38 16.31 26.93
N VAL A 73 30.67 15.31 27.72
CA VAL A 73 30.87 13.91 27.30
C VAL A 73 29.63 13.40 26.62
N CYS A 74 28.45 13.55 27.23
CA CYS A 74 27.20 13.13 26.60
C CYS A 74 26.97 13.84 25.26
N ALA A 75 27.20 15.16 25.16
CA ALA A 75 27.06 15.92 23.92
C ALA A 75 27.99 15.39 22.81
N VAL A 76 29.23 15.03 23.14
CA VAL A 76 30.18 14.44 22.16
C VAL A 76 29.64 13.10 21.61
N PHE A 77 29.17 12.21 22.47
CA PHE A 77 28.60 10.92 22.04
C PHE A 77 27.33 11.12 21.17
N VAL A 78 26.47 12.08 21.53
CA VAL A 78 25.28 12.43 20.73
C VAL A 78 25.70 12.99 19.37
N LEU A 79 26.71 13.86 19.29
CA LEU A 79 27.24 14.39 18.03
C LEU A 79 27.87 13.30 17.15
N LEU A 80 28.60 12.36 17.76
CA LEU A 80 29.12 11.21 17.03
C LEU A 80 27.99 10.38 16.41
N ALA A 81 26.88 10.19 17.12
CA ALA A 81 25.72 9.48 16.62
C ALA A 81 25.08 10.20 15.42
N CYS A 82 25.13 11.55 15.33
CA CYS A 82 24.63 12.32 14.18
C CYS A 82 25.28 11.90 12.86
N LEU A 83 26.53 11.45 12.86
CA LEU A 83 27.25 11.03 11.66
C LEU A 83 26.57 9.87 10.92
N PHE A 84 25.83 9.03 11.63
CA PHE A 84 25.14 7.85 11.09
C PHE A 84 23.77 8.17 10.48
N TYR A 85 23.16 9.30 10.87
CA TYR A 85 21.83 9.73 10.41
C TYR A 85 21.86 10.83 9.35
N LYS A 86 23.02 11.09 8.75
CA LYS A 86 23.14 12.04 7.62
C LYS A 86 22.18 11.64 6.48
N PRO A 87 21.49 12.62 5.88
CA PRO A 87 20.61 12.37 4.73
C PRO A 87 21.36 11.66 3.59
N LYS A 88 20.81 10.57 3.09
CA LYS A 88 21.33 9.83 1.93
C LYS A 88 20.30 9.87 0.81
N LYS A 89 20.76 9.90 -0.46
CA LYS A 89 19.86 9.72 -1.61
C LYS A 89 19.16 8.37 -1.51
N ALA A 90 17.85 8.37 -1.50
CA ALA A 90 17.02 7.16 -1.43
C ALA A 90 16.23 6.99 -2.74
N LYS A 91 16.01 5.72 -3.16
CA LYS A 91 15.17 5.41 -4.34
C LYS A 91 13.74 5.97 -4.19
N LYS A 92 13.21 5.96 -2.96
CA LYS A 92 11.93 6.59 -2.61
C LYS A 92 12.18 7.59 -1.47
N PRO A 93 12.31 8.89 -1.74
CA PRO A 93 12.55 9.89 -0.70
C PRO A 93 11.35 10.08 0.22
N LEU A 94 11.59 10.65 1.42
CA LEU A 94 10.53 11.04 2.35
C LEU A 94 9.61 12.07 1.67
N LYS A 95 8.31 11.76 1.62
CA LYS A 95 7.29 12.68 1.11
C LYS A 95 6.62 13.39 2.29
N TYR A 96 6.67 14.71 2.31
CA TYR A 96 6.05 15.55 3.35
C TYR A 96 4.54 15.66 3.17
N THR A 97 3.84 14.54 3.34
CA THR A 97 2.37 14.47 3.32
C THR A 97 1.79 15.20 4.53
N PRO A 98 0.48 15.61 4.52
CA PRO A 98 -0.17 16.21 5.69
C PRO A 98 -0.03 15.35 6.96
N ARG A 99 -0.07 14.02 6.84
CA ARG A 99 0.17 13.09 7.96
C ARG A 99 1.58 13.22 8.51
N VAL A 100 2.61 13.21 7.64
CA VAL A 100 4.02 13.38 8.06
C VAL A 100 4.20 14.71 8.76
N LYS A 101 3.61 15.81 8.22
CA LYS A 101 3.69 17.14 8.84
C LYS A 101 3.08 17.15 10.24
N ARG A 102 1.88 16.57 10.45
CA ARG A 102 1.27 16.45 11.78
C ARG A 102 2.16 15.66 12.74
N MET A 103 2.69 14.53 12.30
CA MET A 103 3.60 13.71 13.13
C MET A 103 4.87 14.46 13.49
N LEU A 104 5.49 15.20 12.54
CA LEU A 104 6.68 16.02 12.83
C LEU A 104 6.38 17.12 13.85
N VAL A 105 5.22 17.78 13.75
CA VAL A 105 4.76 18.76 14.75
C VAL A 105 4.62 18.11 16.13
N THR A 106 3.97 16.95 16.20
CA THR A 106 3.83 16.21 17.48
C THR A 106 5.18 15.84 18.08
N VAL A 107 6.12 15.33 17.26
CA VAL A 107 7.48 15.02 17.71
C VAL A 107 8.20 16.27 18.20
N ALA A 108 8.09 17.39 17.47
CA ALA A 108 8.70 18.65 17.89
C ALA A 108 8.12 19.14 19.22
N VAL A 109 6.80 19.09 19.42
CA VAL A 109 6.15 19.44 20.70
C VAL A 109 6.63 18.56 21.84
N LEU A 110 6.76 17.25 21.63
CA LEU A 110 7.30 16.32 22.65
C LEU A 110 8.73 16.67 23.04
N TYR A 111 9.61 16.95 22.06
CA TYR A 111 11.00 17.34 22.35
C TYR A 111 11.12 18.73 22.98
N ILE A 112 10.29 19.71 22.56
CA ILE A 112 10.25 21.04 23.18
C ILE A 112 9.81 20.93 24.63
N ALA A 113 8.69 20.24 24.91
CA ALA A 113 8.18 20.03 26.26
C ALA A 113 9.23 19.38 27.19
N MET A 114 9.90 18.34 26.70
CA MET A 114 10.99 17.69 27.43
C MET A 114 12.16 18.66 27.67
N THR A 115 12.58 19.42 26.67
CA THR A 115 13.69 20.37 26.80
C THR A 115 13.37 21.44 27.83
N VAL A 116 12.15 22.00 27.85
CA VAL A 116 11.70 23.00 28.81
C VAL A 116 11.68 22.43 30.25
N LEU A 117 11.11 21.21 30.39
CA LEU A 117 11.09 20.54 31.71
C LEU A 117 12.50 20.31 32.25
N LEU A 118 13.43 19.85 31.39
CA LEU A 118 14.81 19.64 31.81
C LEU A 118 15.53 20.96 32.16
N ALA A 119 15.33 22.00 31.34
CA ALA A 119 15.96 23.31 31.62
C ALA A 119 15.49 23.95 32.94
N VAL A 120 14.20 23.74 33.32
CA VAL A 120 13.62 24.36 34.50
C VAL A 120 13.87 23.52 35.77
N PHE A 121 13.76 22.19 35.68
CA PHE A 121 13.71 21.34 36.88
C PHE A 121 14.92 20.41 37.07
N ALA A 122 15.80 20.29 36.10
CA ALA A 122 16.89 19.31 36.15
C ALA A 122 18.26 19.89 36.49
N SER A 123 19.09 19.11 37.18
CA SER A 123 20.51 19.35 37.31
C SER A 123 21.32 18.82 36.12
N GLY A 124 22.58 19.28 35.93
CA GLY A 124 23.39 18.88 34.82
C GLY A 124 23.56 17.35 34.62
N ARG A 125 23.59 16.56 35.69
CA ARG A 125 23.62 15.09 35.60
C ARG A 125 22.31 14.52 35.07
N VAL A 126 21.18 15.06 35.52
CA VAL A 126 19.84 14.64 35.04
C VAL A 126 19.63 15.06 33.58
N ILE A 127 20.11 16.26 33.23
CA ILE A 127 20.08 16.72 31.80
C ILE A 127 20.86 15.75 30.92
N ALA A 128 22.10 15.40 31.28
CA ALA A 128 22.93 14.48 30.51
C ALA A 128 22.29 13.11 30.36
N LEU A 129 21.79 12.53 31.46
CA LEU A 129 21.12 11.24 31.46
C LEU A 129 19.87 11.25 30.57
N THR A 130 18.98 12.21 30.78
CA THR A 130 17.69 12.25 30.09
C THR A 130 17.86 12.58 28.60
N ALA A 131 18.73 13.53 28.24
CA ALA A 131 19.00 13.86 26.85
C ALA A 131 19.58 12.67 26.08
N GLY A 132 20.54 11.92 26.67
CA GLY A 132 21.11 10.74 26.07
C GLY A 132 20.11 9.58 25.95
N LEU A 133 19.30 9.31 26.97
CA LEU A 133 18.28 8.25 26.93
C LEU A 133 17.19 8.55 25.90
N VAL A 134 16.69 9.79 25.82
CA VAL A 134 15.67 10.16 24.84
C VAL A 134 16.23 10.16 23.43
N ALA A 135 17.50 10.56 23.25
CA ALA A 135 18.16 10.41 21.95
C ALA A 135 18.24 8.93 21.54
N ALA A 136 18.65 8.04 22.45
CA ALA A 136 18.67 6.60 22.21
C ALA A 136 17.27 6.02 21.91
N ALA A 137 16.22 6.58 22.51
CA ALA A 137 14.83 6.15 22.31
C ALA A 137 14.13 6.82 21.11
N SER A 138 14.84 7.56 20.25
CA SER A 138 14.24 8.32 19.14
C SER A 138 13.32 7.52 18.20
N PRO A 139 13.52 6.22 17.87
CA PRO A 139 12.55 5.44 17.09
C PRO A 139 11.19 5.31 17.79
N PHE A 140 11.18 5.21 19.12
CA PHE A 140 9.96 5.08 19.93
C PHE A 140 9.18 6.38 20.03
N VAL A 141 9.86 7.54 19.98
CA VAL A 141 9.20 8.85 19.94
C VAL A 141 8.31 8.99 18.70
N ILE A 142 8.73 8.44 17.56
CA ILE A 142 7.92 8.42 16.33
C ILE A 142 6.70 7.50 16.46
N ILE A 143 6.88 6.34 17.09
CA ILE A 143 5.75 5.42 17.36
C ILE A 143 4.77 6.10 18.33
N LEU A 144 5.26 6.75 19.39
CA LEU A 144 4.43 7.52 20.30
C LEU A 144 3.66 8.64 19.60
N ALA A 145 4.35 9.42 18.75
CA ALA A 145 3.70 10.46 17.94
C ALA A 145 2.60 9.88 17.03
N ASN A 146 2.81 8.69 16.45
CA ASN A 146 1.78 8.03 15.67
C ASN A 146 0.58 7.60 16.52
N VAL A 147 0.81 7.11 17.73
CA VAL A 147 -0.27 6.75 18.68
C VAL A 147 -1.07 8.01 19.06
N ILE A 148 -0.42 9.11 19.39
CA ILE A 148 -1.06 10.39 19.71
C ILE A 148 -1.90 10.92 18.54
N ASN A 149 -1.39 10.81 17.30
CA ASN A 149 -2.10 11.29 16.11
C ASN A 149 -3.15 10.30 15.59
N LYS A 150 -3.16 9.03 16.06
CA LYS A 150 -4.07 7.98 15.57
C LYS A 150 -5.55 8.38 15.56
N PRO A 151 -6.11 8.99 16.61
CA PRO A 151 -7.51 9.42 16.61
C PRO A 151 -7.82 10.44 15.50
N ILE A 152 -6.92 11.39 15.28
CA ILE A 152 -7.05 12.42 14.24
C ILE A 152 -6.99 11.77 12.85
N GLU A 153 -6.04 10.88 12.62
CA GLU A 153 -5.89 10.16 11.33
C GLU A 153 -7.12 9.28 11.03
N LEU A 154 -7.64 8.57 12.02
CA LEU A 154 -8.86 7.76 11.88
C LEU A 154 -10.09 8.64 11.55
N SER A 155 -10.22 9.79 12.20
CA SER A 155 -11.30 10.74 11.92
C SER A 155 -11.22 11.30 10.49
N ILE A 156 -10.03 11.69 10.06
CA ILE A 156 -9.78 12.18 8.69
C ILE A 156 -10.09 11.09 7.66
N ASN A 157 -9.59 9.87 7.87
CA ASN A 157 -9.84 8.74 6.97
C ASN A 157 -11.34 8.44 6.89
N ARG A 158 -12.03 8.39 8.03
CA ARG A 158 -13.49 8.18 8.09
C ARG A 158 -14.26 9.26 7.32
N TYR A 159 -13.89 10.52 7.51
CA TYR A 159 -14.51 11.64 6.79
C TYR A 159 -14.40 11.45 5.26
N TYR A 160 -13.19 11.22 4.75
CA TYR A 160 -12.96 11.05 3.32
C TYR A 160 -13.59 9.77 2.75
N THR A 161 -13.58 8.68 3.51
CA THR A 161 -14.24 7.43 3.12
C THR A 161 -15.76 7.61 3.03
N ASN A 162 -16.37 8.26 4.01
CA ASN A 162 -17.80 8.53 4.00
C ASN A 162 -18.21 9.48 2.86
N ASP A 163 -17.38 10.47 2.56
CA ASP A 163 -17.58 11.37 1.43
C ASP A 163 -17.53 10.61 0.09
N ALA A 164 -16.53 9.75 -0.10
CA ALA A 164 -16.43 8.88 -1.28
C ALA A 164 -17.63 7.93 -1.42
N LYS A 165 -18.09 7.32 -0.32
CA LYS A 165 -19.31 6.49 -0.31
C LYS A 165 -20.54 7.26 -0.75
N LYS A 166 -20.70 8.50 -0.29
CA LYS A 166 -21.82 9.39 -0.72
C LYS A 166 -21.74 9.69 -2.20
N MET A 167 -20.55 9.99 -2.75
CA MET A 167 -20.35 10.22 -4.18
C MET A 167 -20.70 8.99 -5.02
N LEU A 168 -20.30 7.79 -4.58
CA LEU A 168 -20.66 6.53 -5.24
C LEU A 168 -22.18 6.29 -5.20
N ALA A 169 -22.82 6.49 -4.06
CA ALA A 169 -24.26 6.35 -3.90
C ALA A 169 -25.06 7.35 -4.75
N ALA A 170 -24.48 8.51 -5.06
CA ALA A 170 -25.09 9.50 -5.96
C ALA A 170 -25.00 9.10 -7.46
N CYS A 171 -24.35 7.98 -7.80
CA CYS A 171 -24.24 7.45 -9.17
C CYS A 171 -24.97 6.09 -9.27
N PRO A 172 -26.30 6.04 -9.27
CA PRO A 172 -27.08 4.78 -9.18
C PRO A 172 -26.85 3.84 -10.39
N ASN A 173 -26.49 4.38 -11.54
CA ASN A 173 -26.23 3.60 -12.77
C ASN A 173 -24.77 3.13 -12.88
N LEU A 174 -23.93 3.46 -11.90
CA LEU A 174 -22.51 3.07 -11.91
C LEU A 174 -22.35 1.59 -11.56
N THR A 175 -21.81 0.81 -12.49
CA THR A 175 -21.41 -0.56 -12.26
C THR A 175 -19.96 -0.61 -11.79
N VAL A 176 -19.72 -1.11 -10.57
CA VAL A 176 -18.37 -1.25 -10.04
C VAL A 176 -17.86 -2.68 -10.27
N ILE A 177 -16.65 -2.79 -10.83
CA ILE A 177 -15.96 -4.06 -11.07
C ILE A 177 -14.72 -4.11 -10.17
N GLY A 178 -14.70 -5.04 -9.20
CA GLY A 178 -13.53 -5.31 -8.37
C GLY A 178 -12.51 -6.19 -9.09
N VAL A 179 -11.24 -5.81 -9.09
CA VAL A 179 -10.14 -6.58 -9.68
C VAL A 179 -9.13 -6.93 -8.61
N THR A 180 -9.01 -8.21 -8.25
CA THR A 180 -8.01 -8.67 -7.26
C THR A 180 -7.21 -9.88 -7.77
N GLY A 181 -6.19 -10.27 -7.01
CA GLY A 181 -5.29 -11.40 -7.28
C GLY A 181 -3.90 -11.15 -6.70
N SER A 182 -3.05 -12.14 -6.76
CA SER A 182 -1.63 -11.98 -6.41
C SER A 182 -0.87 -11.33 -7.58
N TYR A 183 -1.11 -11.78 -8.80
CA TYR A 183 -0.47 -11.29 -10.04
C TYR A 183 -1.55 -10.92 -11.07
N GLY A 184 -1.20 -10.10 -12.07
CA GLY A 184 -2.07 -9.76 -13.20
C GLY A 184 -3.13 -8.68 -12.97
N LYS A 185 -3.41 -8.27 -11.72
CA LYS A 185 -4.44 -7.25 -11.39
C LYS A 185 -4.34 -5.97 -12.23
N THR A 186 -3.17 -5.36 -12.23
CA THR A 186 -2.94 -4.08 -12.92
C THR A 186 -3.10 -4.25 -14.43
N SER A 187 -2.57 -5.32 -15.01
CA SER A 187 -2.74 -5.63 -16.44
C SER A 187 -4.22 -5.81 -16.78
N VAL A 188 -4.93 -6.65 -16.03
CA VAL A 188 -6.37 -6.89 -16.25
C VAL A 188 -7.19 -5.60 -16.10
N LYS A 189 -6.88 -4.75 -15.14
CA LYS A 189 -7.52 -3.44 -15.00
C LYS A 189 -7.34 -2.57 -16.25
N PHE A 190 -6.13 -2.49 -16.79
CA PHE A 190 -5.85 -1.72 -18.01
C PHE A 190 -6.52 -2.34 -19.23
N TYR A 191 -6.52 -3.68 -19.35
CA TYR A 191 -7.19 -4.37 -20.46
C TYR A 191 -8.71 -4.15 -20.39
N LEU A 192 -9.33 -4.31 -19.21
CA LEU A 192 -10.74 -4.00 -19.02
C LEU A 192 -11.08 -2.56 -19.38
N ASN A 193 -10.25 -1.60 -18.96
CA ASN A 193 -10.46 -0.19 -19.30
C ASN A 193 -10.45 0.04 -20.81
N THR A 194 -9.53 -0.61 -21.53
CA THR A 194 -9.45 -0.49 -23.01
C THR A 194 -10.64 -1.15 -23.68
N LEU A 195 -11.01 -2.36 -23.25
CA LEU A 195 -12.09 -3.13 -23.87
C LEU A 195 -13.47 -2.49 -23.58
N LEU A 196 -13.74 -2.11 -22.34
CA LEU A 196 -15.03 -1.55 -21.95
C LEU A 196 -15.28 -0.15 -22.50
N LYS A 197 -14.23 0.62 -22.78
CA LYS A 197 -14.34 1.93 -23.46
C LYS A 197 -14.88 1.84 -24.89
N ALA A 198 -14.99 0.66 -25.48
CA ALA A 198 -15.67 0.48 -26.75
C ALA A 198 -17.16 0.89 -26.67
N LYS A 199 -17.78 0.76 -25.50
CA LYS A 199 -19.21 0.96 -25.31
C LYS A 199 -19.58 1.87 -24.13
N TYR A 200 -18.74 1.94 -23.11
CA TYR A 200 -19.05 2.59 -21.82
C TYR A 200 -18.12 3.75 -21.51
N ASN A 201 -18.62 4.70 -20.71
CA ASN A 201 -17.78 5.71 -20.08
C ASN A 201 -17.16 5.14 -18.80
N VAL A 202 -15.85 4.83 -18.86
CA VAL A 202 -15.14 4.05 -17.85
C VAL A 202 -14.21 4.91 -17.01
N LEU A 203 -14.36 4.82 -15.69
CA LEU A 203 -13.37 5.24 -14.71
C LEU A 203 -12.57 4.02 -14.26
N MET A 204 -11.26 4.15 -14.05
CA MET A 204 -10.46 3.13 -13.37
C MET A 204 -9.57 3.75 -12.29
N THR A 205 -9.17 2.95 -11.30
CA THR A 205 -8.13 3.38 -10.34
C THR A 205 -6.81 3.63 -11.09
N PRO A 206 -6.21 4.84 -10.96
CA PRO A 206 -4.96 5.16 -11.68
C PRO A 206 -3.78 4.37 -11.10
N GLU A 207 -2.78 4.10 -11.92
CA GLU A 207 -1.55 3.41 -11.51
C GLU A 207 -1.82 2.22 -10.58
N SER A 208 -1.18 2.20 -9.40
CA SER A 208 -1.36 1.19 -8.36
C SER A 208 -2.17 1.70 -7.16
N TYR A 209 -3.19 2.55 -7.39
CA TYR A 209 -4.09 3.05 -6.34
C TYR A 209 -5.09 1.96 -5.91
N ASN A 210 -4.58 0.94 -5.25
CA ASN A 210 -5.29 -0.28 -4.88
C ASN A 210 -5.48 -0.44 -3.36
N THR A 211 -5.31 0.65 -2.60
CA THR A 211 -5.54 0.74 -1.15
C THR A 211 -6.79 1.57 -0.86
N PRO A 212 -7.43 1.45 0.34
CA PRO A 212 -8.63 2.22 0.68
C PRO A 212 -8.52 3.72 0.38
N MET A 213 -7.45 4.37 0.83
CA MET A 213 -7.25 5.80 0.57
C MET A 213 -6.88 6.12 -0.89
N GLY A 214 -6.27 5.19 -1.62
CA GLY A 214 -6.03 5.32 -3.07
C GLY A 214 -7.35 5.31 -3.85
N VAL A 215 -8.24 4.39 -3.51
CA VAL A 215 -9.59 4.30 -4.10
C VAL A 215 -10.43 5.52 -3.73
N VAL A 216 -10.46 5.92 -2.45
CA VAL A 216 -11.14 7.15 -1.99
C VAL A 216 -10.65 8.38 -2.76
N LYS A 217 -9.34 8.52 -2.96
CA LYS A 217 -8.77 9.62 -3.74
C LYS A 217 -9.22 9.59 -5.19
N THR A 218 -9.30 8.42 -5.81
CA THR A 218 -9.79 8.24 -7.19
C THR A 218 -11.25 8.67 -7.30
N VAL A 219 -12.10 8.18 -6.42
CA VAL A 219 -13.53 8.53 -6.41
C VAL A 219 -13.71 10.03 -6.25
N ARG A 220 -13.12 10.62 -5.21
CA ARG A 220 -13.26 12.05 -4.91
C ARG A 220 -12.67 12.97 -5.99
N GLY A 221 -11.60 12.54 -6.65
CA GLY A 221 -10.92 13.37 -7.66
C GLY A 221 -11.45 13.21 -9.07
N SER A 222 -11.96 12.03 -9.42
CA SER A 222 -12.19 11.67 -10.82
C SER A 222 -13.61 11.17 -11.13
N LEU A 223 -14.37 10.68 -10.13
CA LEU A 223 -15.72 10.20 -10.39
C LEU A 223 -16.63 11.34 -10.87
N ARG A 224 -17.41 11.06 -11.89
CA ARG A 224 -18.44 11.96 -12.45
C ARG A 224 -19.74 11.16 -12.64
N ALA A 225 -20.88 11.83 -12.60
CA ALA A 225 -22.19 11.22 -12.79
C ALA A 225 -22.38 10.57 -14.18
N THR A 226 -21.52 10.92 -15.14
CA THR A 226 -21.52 10.35 -16.49
C THR A 226 -20.79 9.02 -16.60
N HIS A 227 -20.03 8.60 -15.59
CA HIS A 227 -19.38 7.30 -15.62
C HIS A 227 -20.40 6.18 -15.43
N GLU A 228 -20.29 5.15 -16.25
CA GLU A 228 -21.16 3.97 -16.26
C GLU A 228 -20.46 2.77 -15.60
N ILE A 229 -19.11 2.70 -15.71
CA ILE A 229 -18.31 1.63 -15.12
C ILE A 229 -17.17 2.24 -14.29
N PHE A 230 -16.95 1.67 -13.11
CA PHE A 230 -15.77 1.93 -12.29
C PHE A 230 -14.97 0.65 -12.07
N ILE A 231 -13.77 0.54 -12.64
CA ILE A 231 -12.86 -0.57 -12.44
C ILE A 231 -11.97 -0.26 -11.24
N CYS A 232 -12.18 -0.99 -10.15
CA CYS A 232 -11.47 -0.82 -8.89
C CYS A 232 -10.42 -1.92 -8.70
N GLU A 233 -9.13 -1.59 -8.84
CA GLU A 233 -8.06 -2.51 -8.46
C GLU A 233 -7.99 -2.60 -6.94
N MET A 234 -8.00 -3.83 -6.41
CA MET A 234 -8.02 -4.13 -4.98
C MET A 234 -6.76 -4.88 -4.56
N GLY A 235 -5.87 -4.17 -3.87
CA GLY A 235 -4.65 -4.71 -3.29
C GLY A 235 -4.88 -5.18 -1.86
N ALA A 236 -4.13 -6.19 -1.42
CA ALA A 236 -4.12 -6.64 -0.03
C ALA A 236 -2.73 -7.05 0.42
N LYS A 237 -2.41 -6.73 1.67
CA LYS A 237 -1.25 -7.20 2.42
C LYS A 237 -1.65 -7.95 3.70
N TYR A 238 -2.88 -7.75 4.18
CA TYR A 238 -3.43 -8.33 5.40
C TYR A 238 -4.82 -8.87 5.14
N VAL A 239 -5.24 -9.81 5.99
CA VAL A 239 -6.62 -10.33 6.00
C VAL A 239 -7.58 -9.17 6.29
N GLY A 240 -8.67 -9.07 5.53
CA GLY A 240 -9.67 -8.00 5.64
C GLY A 240 -9.45 -6.80 4.72
N ASP A 241 -8.28 -6.69 4.06
CA ASP A 241 -7.98 -5.53 3.20
C ASP A 241 -8.91 -5.46 1.97
N ILE A 242 -9.28 -6.60 1.37
CA ILE A 242 -10.22 -6.63 0.24
C ILE A 242 -11.64 -6.33 0.72
N LYS A 243 -12.02 -6.88 1.86
CA LYS A 243 -13.32 -6.59 2.49
C LYS A 243 -13.48 -5.08 2.75
N GLU A 244 -12.46 -4.42 3.31
CA GLU A 244 -12.49 -2.96 3.53
C GLU A 244 -12.73 -2.19 2.22
N LEU A 245 -12.08 -2.60 1.13
CA LEU A 245 -12.29 -2.00 -0.20
C LEU A 245 -13.70 -2.26 -0.73
N CYS A 246 -14.21 -3.48 -0.59
CA CYS A 246 -15.58 -3.83 -0.98
C CYS A 246 -16.62 -3.04 -0.18
N ASP A 247 -16.41 -2.85 1.13
CA ASP A 247 -17.28 -2.04 1.99
C ASP A 247 -17.28 -0.54 1.60
N ILE A 248 -16.28 -0.08 0.83
CA ILE A 248 -16.24 1.29 0.31
C ILE A 248 -16.97 1.40 -1.02
N VAL A 249 -16.69 0.48 -1.96
CA VAL A 249 -17.13 0.66 -3.36
C VAL A 249 -18.31 -0.21 -3.77
N HIS A 250 -18.70 -1.21 -2.96
CA HIS A 250 -19.81 -2.13 -3.19
C HIS A 250 -19.79 -2.71 -4.63
N PRO A 251 -18.80 -3.56 -4.96
CA PRO A 251 -18.65 -4.06 -6.32
C PRO A 251 -19.86 -4.91 -6.74
N LYS A 252 -20.37 -4.66 -7.95
CA LYS A 252 -21.41 -5.49 -8.59
C LYS A 252 -20.81 -6.76 -9.16
N HIS A 253 -19.63 -6.64 -9.78
CA HIS A 253 -18.92 -7.75 -10.38
C HIS A 253 -17.50 -7.83 -9.84
N GLY A 254 -16.90 -9.02 -9.89
CA GLY A 254 -15.54 -9.24 -9.42
C GLY A 254 -14.74 -10.15 -10.33
N ILE A 255 -13.44 -9.89 -10.47
CA ILE A 255 -12.51 -10.78 -11.14
C ILE A 255 -11.32 -11.09 -10.23
N ILE A 256 -11.02 -12.39 -10.06
CA ILE A 256 -9.82 -12.89 -9.36
C ILE A 256 -8.86 -13.44 -10.41
N THR A 257 -7.73 -12.73 -10.62
CA THR A 257 -6.82 -13.01 -11.74
C THR A 257 -5.92 -14.21 -11.49
N SER A 258 -5.26 -14.24 -10.36
CA SER A 258 -4.41 -15.38 -9.94
C SER A 258 -4.14 -15.33 -8.44
N ILE A 259 -3.90 -16.48 -7.83
CA ILE A 259 -3.48 -16.60 -6.44
C ILE A 259 -2.15 -17.33 -6.38
N GLY A 260 -1.22 -16.82 -5.56
CA GLY A 260 0.08 -17.40 -5.34
C GLY A 260 0.75 -16.83 -4.09
N PRO A 261 1.92 -17.35 -3.70
CA PRO A 261 2.65 -16.99 -2.47
C PRO A 261 3.21 -15.57 -2.54
N GLN A 262 2.37 -14.57 -2.29
CA GLN A 262 2.72 -13.16 -2.25
C GLN A 262 2.49 -12.61 -0.83
N HIS A 263 3.39 -11.76 -0.32
CA HIS A 263 3.30 -11.13 1.01
C HIS A 263 3.12 -12.13 2.17
N LEU A 264 3.76 -13.32 2.11
CA LEU A 264 3.62 -14.36 3.13
C LEU A 264 4.05 -13.90 4.54
N GLU A 265 5.00 -12.96 4.64
CA GLU A 265 5.40 -12.38 5.95
C GLU A 265 4.21 -11.72 6.67
N SER A 266 3.32 -11.05 5.94
CA SER A 266 2.16 -10.36 6.50
C SER A 266 0.91 -11.23 6.57
N PHE A 267 0.69 -12.09 5.57
CA PHE A 267 -0.44 -13.04 5.57
C PHE A 267 -0.23 -14.26 6.46
N LYS A 268 1.03 -14.59 6.79
CA LYS A 268 1.46 -15.75 7.60
C LYS A 268 1.20 -17.12 6.96
N SER A 269 0.28 -17.26 6.03
CA SER A 269 -0.01 -18.49 5.31
C SER A 269 -0.62 -18.25 3.94
N LEU A 270 -0.45 -19.21 3.01
CA LEU A 270 -1.10 -19.18 1.71
C LEU A 270 -2.63 -19.24 1.83
N ARG A 271 -3.14 -19.98 2.80
CA ARG A 271 -4.59 -20.06 3.10
C ARG A 271 -5.18 -18.66 3.39
N ASN A 272 -4.45 -17.83 4.13
CA ASN A 272 -4.89 -16.45 4.39
C ASN A 272 -4.86 -15.59 3.11
N VAL A 273 -3.88 -15.81 2.21
CA VAL A 273 -3.87 -15.13 0.89
C VAL A 273 -5.13 -15.51 0.11
N ILE A 274 -5.43 -16.82 0.02
CA ILE A 274 -6.61 -17.33 -0.69
C ILE A 274 -7.88 -16.72 -0.08
N ASN A 275 -8.08 -16.83 1.24
CA ASN A 275 -9.25 -16.31 1.93
C ASN A 275 -9.43 -14.82 1.66
N THR A 276 -8.36 -14.02 1.76
CA THR A 276 -8.44 -12.58 1.53
C THR A 276 -8.82 -12.23 0.09
N LYS A 277 -8.34 -12.99 -0.92
CA LYS A 277 -8.74 -12.69 -2.31
C LYS A 277 -10.21 -13.05 -2.55
N PHE A 278 -10.71 -14.08 -1.89
CA PHE A 278 -12.12 -14.48 -1.97
C PHE A 278 -13.07 -13.57 -1.17
N GLU A 279 -12.57 -12.68 -0.30
CA GLU A 279 -13.40 -11.61 0.29
C GLU A 279 -14.12 -10.77 -0.79
N LEU A 280 -13.56 -10.68 -2.01
CA LEU A 280 -14.25 -10.07 -3.14
C LEU A 280 -15.48 -10.89 -3.56
N ALA A 281 -15.35 -12.21 -3.65
CA ALA A 281 -16.48 -13.10 -4.00
C ALA A 281 -17.60 -13.01 -2.96
N ASP A 282 -17.22 -13.03 -1.68
CA ASP A 282 -18.14 -12.96 -0.54
C ASP A 282 -18.90 -11.62 -0.47
N ALA A 283 -18.35 -10.56 -1.07
CA ALA A 283 -18.93 -9.21 -1.05
C ALA A 283 -19.87 -8.91 -2.24
N LEU A 284 -19.93 -9.79 -3.25
CA LEU A 284 -20.78 -9.56 -4.43
C LEU A 284 -22.25 -9.78 -4.11
N PRO A 285 -23.16 -8.99 -4.69
CA PRO A 285 -24.60 -9.23 -4.60
C PRO A 285 -25.00 -10.50 -5.38
N LYS A 286 -26.17 -11.06 -5.08
CA LYS A 286 -26.66 -12.31 -5.70
C LYS A 286 -26.77 -12.25 -7.23
N ASP A 287 -27.03 -11.07 -7.77
CA ASP A 287 -27.12 -10.80 -9.21
C ASP A 287 -25.78 -10.31 -9.80
N GLY A 288 -24.71 -10.34 -8.99
CA GLY A 288 -23.35 -10.05 -9.40
C GLY A 288 -22.69 -11.22 -10.14
N LYS A 289 -21.71 -10.92 -10.97
CA LYS A 289 -20.93 -11.93 -11.71
C LYS A 289 -19.52 -12.01 -11.14
N LEU A 290 -19.05 -13.22 -10.85
CA LEU A 290 -17.70 -13.51 -10.39
C LEU A 290 -16.93 -14.22 -11.51
N PHE A 291 -15.80 -13.64 -11.91
CA PHE A 291 -14.91 -14.15 -12.94
C PHE A 291 -13.65 -14.75 -12.32
N LEU A 292 -13.35 -16.00 -12.64
CA LEU A 292 -12.29 -16.77 -12.01
C LEU A 292 -11.35 -17.39 -13.04
N ASN A 293 -10.05 -17.25 -12.79
CA ASN A 293 -9.04 -17.94 -13.56
C ASN A 293 -9.03 -19.44 -13.24
N GLY A 294 -9.59 -20.27 -14.12
CA GLY A 294 -9.70 -21.72 -13.97
C GLY A 294 -8.36 -22.46 -14.08
N ASP A 295 -7.34 -21.85 -14.69
CA ASP A 295 -5.99 -22.44 -14.78
C ASP A 295 -5.19 -22.29 -13.47
N ASN A 296 -5.70 -21.55 -12.48
CA ASN A 296 -5.06 -21.41 -11.19
C ASN A 296 -5.65 -22.41 -10.17
N GLU A 297 -4.87 -23.36 -9.71
CA GLU A 297 -5.30 -24.43 -8.81
C GLU A 297 -6.02 -23.93 -7.55
N TYR A 298 -5.48 -22.90 -6.88
CA TYR A 298 -6.05 -22.34 -5.65
C TYR A 298 -7.39 -21.63 -5.88
N ILE A 299 -7.63 -21.15 -7.10
CA ILE A 299 -8.91 -20.56 -7.50
C ILE A 299 -9.90 -21.64 -7.88
N ALA A 300 -9.47 -22.64 -8.67
CA ALA A 300 -10.31 -23.73 -9.16
C ALA A 300 -10.88 -24.56 -7.99
N GLU A 301 -10.07 -24.91 -6.99
CA GLU A 301 -10.49 -25.66 -5.79
C GLU A 301 -11.56 -24.94 -4.96
N ARG A 302 -11.67 -23.62 -5.06
CA ARG A 302 -12.57 -22.80 -4.25
C ARG A 302 -13.65 -22.08 -5.08
N ALA A 303 -13.72 -22.34 -6.37
CA ALA A 303 -14.69 -21.69 -7.25
C ALA A 303 -16.12 -22.02 -6.78
N PRO A 304 -16.96 -21.02 -6.44
CA PRO A 304 -18.35 -21.28 -6.09
C PRO A 304 -19.16 -21.63 -7.34
N ASP A 305 -20.27 -22.36 -7.11
CA ASP A 305 -21.22 -22.64 -8.17
C ASP A 305 -21.73 -21.35 -8.82
N GLY A 306 -21.86 -21.38 -10.15
CA GLY A 306 -22.32 -20.22 -10.93
C GLY A 306 -21.22 -19.23 -11.31
N ALA A 307 -20.00 -19.34 -10.78
CA ALA A 307 -18.88 -18.52 -11.22
C ALA A 307 -18.59 -18.69 -12.72
N ILE A 308 -18.11 -17.62 -13.35
CA ILE A 308 -17.71 -17.62 -14.75
C ILE A 308 -16.20 -17.86 -14.80
N THR A 309 -15.81 -19.07 -15.21
CA THR A 309 -14.40 -19.45 -15.30
C THR A 309 -13.83 -19.10 -16.68
N TYR A 310 -12.55 -18.74 -16.71
CA TYR A 310 -11.78 -18.54 -17.93
C TYR A 310 -10.41 -19.22 -17.85
N GLY A 311 -9.93 -19.78 -18.93
CA GLY A 311 -8.66 -20.51 -18.93
C GLY A 311 -8.16 -20.92 -20.31
N LEU A 312 -6.87 -21.27 -20.39
CA LEU A 312 -6.22 -21.81 -21.57
C LEU A 312 -6.16 -23.34 -21.54
N ASN A 313 -6.01 -23.92 -20.35
CA ASN A 313 -5.77 -25.34 -20.12
C ASN A 313 -6.92 -26.03 -19.36
N SER A 314 -7.72 -25.27 -18.59
CA SER A 314 -8.82 -25.79 -17.78
C SER A 314 -10.10 -25.96 -18.60
N ASP A 315 -11.02 -26.78 -18.10
CA ASP A 315 -12.39 -26.85 -18.63
C ASP A 315 -13.22 -25.67 -18.14
N SER A 316 -12.86 -24.49 -18.65
CA SER A 316 -13.46 -23.20 -18.28
C SER A 316 -14.61 -22.83 -19.22
N LYS A 317 -15.53 -21.95 -18.75
CA LYS A 317 -16.63 -21.41 -19.57
C LYS A 317 -16.13 -20.58 -20.76
N TYR A 318 -15.15 -19.71 -20.51
CA TYR A 318 -14.43 -19.00 -21.55
C TYR A 318 -13.08 -19.69 -21.78
N LYS A 319 -12.83 -20.16 -22.99
CA LYS A 319 -11.59 -20.86 -23.35
C LYS A 319 -10.81 -20.06 -24.37
N ALA A 320 -9.50 -20.05 -24.27
CA ALA A 320 -8.67 -19.57 -25.36
C ALA A 320 -7.66 -20.65 -25.78
N LYS A 321 -7.51 -20.80 -27.09
CA LYS A 321 -6.52 -21.66 -27.73
C LYS A 321 -5.45 -20.80 -28.39
N LEU A 322 -4.20 -20.95 -27.96
CA LEU A 322 -3.09 -20.28 -28.64
C LEU A 322 -2.89 -20.81 -30.06
N ILE A 323 -2.81 -19.88 -31.01
CA ILE A 323 -2.54 -20.19 -32.44
C ILE A 323 -1.08 -19.91 -32.71
N SER A 324 -0.58 -18.72 -32.33
CA SER A 324 0.81 -18.36 -32.53
C SER A 324 1.30 -17.41 -31.45
N VAL A 325 2.57 -17.56 -31.05
CA VAL A 325 3.30 -16.66 -30.14
C VAL A 325 4.64 -16.34 -30.82
N GLY A 326 4.92 -15.07 -31.04
CA GLY A 326 6.15 -14.63 -31.67
C GLY A 326 6.46 -13.16 -31.42
N ASP A 327 7.53 -12.66 -32.06
CA ASP A 327 8.05 -11.29 -31.88
C ASP A 327 7.03 -10.20 -32.26
N LYS A 328 6.05 -10.54 -33.08
CA LYS A 328 4.98 -9.61 -33.52
C LYS A 328 3.76 -9.62 -32.61
N GLY A 329 3.77 -10.45 -31.55
CA GLY A 329 2.68 -10.58 -30.59
C GLY A 329 2.14 -12.00 -30.44
N THR A 330 0.89 -12.10 -30.00
CA THR A 330 0.20 -13.37 -29.74
C THR A 330 -1.13 -13.39 -30.47
N THR A 331 -1.43 -14.50 -31.18
CA THR A 331 -2.74 -14.78 -31.80
C THR A 331 -3.37 -15.97 -31.08
N PHE A 332 -4.66 -15.87 -30.77
CA PHE A 332 -5.42 -16.90 -30.04
C PHE A 332 -6.90 -16.87 -30.42
N GLU A 333 -7.55 -18.03 -30.44
CA GLU A 333 -8.99 -18.17 -30.64
C GLU A 333 -9.67 -18.20 -29.24
N VAL A 334 -10.73 -17.42 -29.07
CA VAL A 334 -11.59 -17.45 -27.88
C VAL A 334 -12.87 -18.18 -28.22
N THR A 335 -13.30 -19.08 -27.31
CA THR A 335 -14.60 -19.75 -27.37
C THR A 335 -15.41 -19.35 -26.14
N THR A 336 -16.63 -18.86 -26.34
CA THR A 336 -17.59 -18.48 -25.29
C THR A 336 -18.38 -19.69 -24.77
N PRO A 337 -19.16 -19.55 -23.66
CA PRO A 337 -19.98 -20.62 -23.12
C PRO A 337 -21.05 -21.17 -24.09
N ASP A 338 -21.56 -20.32 -24.99
CA ASP A 338 -22.55 -20.63 -26.01
C ASP A 338 -21.94 -21.13 -27.35
N GLY A 339 -20.63 -21.26 -27.38
CA GLY A 339 -19.89 -21.83 -28.49
C GLY A 339 -19.51 -20.84 -29.59
N GLU A 340 -19.76 -19.53 -29.41
CA GLU A 340 -19.23 -18.50 -30.33
C GLU A 340 -17.71 -18.52 -30.30
N LYS A 341 -17.09 -18.33 -31.49
CA LYS A 341 -15.64 -18.31 -31.65
C LYS A 341 -15.17 -17.07 -32.37
N GLU A 342 -14.08 -16.48 -31.90
CA GLU A 342 -13.44 -15.34 -32.53
C GLU A 342 -11.92 -15.39 -32.37
N GLU A 343 -11.19 -15.00 -33.39
CA GLU A 343 -9.74 -14.91 -33.38
C GLU A 343 -9.28 -13.52 -32.96
N PHE A 344 -8.40 -13.46 -31.98
CA PHE A 344 -7.80 -12.25 -31.45
C PHE A 344 -6.30 -12.20 -31.69
N THR A 345 -5.79 -11.03 -32.03
CA THR A 345 -4.36 -10.75 -32.14
C THR A 345 -3.99 -9.56 -31.27
N THR A 346 -2.94 -9.70 -30.47
CA THR A 346 -2.39 -8.65 -29.63
C THR A 346 -0.89 -8.49 -29.85
N LYS A 347 -0.35 -7.29 -29.62
CA LYS A 347 1.11 -7.03 -29.60
C LYS A 347 1.81 -7.61 -28.37
N LEU A 348 1.04 -7.98 -27.34
CA LEU A 348 1.57 -8.52 -26.11
C LEU A 348 2.01 -9.97 -26.28
N ILE A 349 3.19 -10.29 -25.73
CA ILE A 349 3.81 -11.61 -25.86
C ILE A 349 3.62 -12.39 -24.55
N GLY A 350 3.33 -13.69 -24.70
CA GLY A 350 3.32 -14.65 -23.58
C GLY A 350 1.93 -15.07 -23.13
N THR A 351 1.88 -16.31 -22.62
CA THR A 351 0.65 -16.99 -22.21
C THR A 351 -0.10 -16.27 -21.10
N HIS A 352 0.62 -15.66 -20.15
CA HIS A 352 -0.05 -14.92 -19.08
C HIS A 352 -0.73 -13.64 -19.57
N ASN A 353 -0.22 -12.98 -20.61
CA ASN A 353 -0.93 -11.86 -21.19
C ASN A 353 -2.20 -12.34 -21.88
N CYS A 354 -2.13 -13.45 -22.62
CA CYS A 354 -3.29 -14.07 -23.23
C CYS A 354 -4.37 -14.42 -22.18
N LEU A 355 -3.99 -15.04 -21.07
CA LEU A 355 -4.89 -15.41 -19.98
C LEU A 355 -5.53 -14.18 -19.34
N ASN A 356 -4.76 -13.13 -19.08
CA ASN A 356 -5.27 -11.87 -18.53
C ASN A 356 -6.21 -11.16 -19.51
N ILE A 357 -5.92 -11.19 -20.81
CA ILE A 357 -6.79 -10.63 -21.86
C ILE A 357 -8.07 -11.45 -21.95
N LEU A 358 -8.01 -12.78 -21.89
CA LEU A 358 -9.18 -13.65 -21.88
C LEU A 358 -10.12 -13.32 -20.72
N GLY A 359 -9.57 -13.11 -19.51
CA GLY A 359 -10.36 -12.67 -18.37
C GLY A 359 -11.04 -11.32 -18.61
N ALA A 360 -10.34 -10.36 -19.24
CA ALA A 360 -10.93 -9.07 -19.60
C ALA A 360 -11.98 -9.19 -20.73
N ILE A 361 -11.79 -10.08 -21.70
CA ILE A 361 -12.79 -10.41 -22.75
C ILE A 361 -14.03 -11.00 -22.11
N ALA A 362 -13.88 -11.99 -21.22
CA ALA A 362 -15.01 -12.63 -20.52
C ALA A 362 -15.88 -11.61 -19.77
N VAL A 363 -15.25 -10.71 -19.00
CA VAL A 363 -15.97 -9.63 -18.30
C VAL A 363 -16.68 -8.70 -19.28
N SER A 364 -16.01 -8.28 -20.36
CA SER A 364 -16.55 -7.32 -21.33
C SER A 364 -17.69 -7.91 -22.13
N HIS A 365 -17.57 -9.17 -22.52
CA HIS A 365 -18.60 -9.92 -23.25
C HIS A 365 -19.86 -10.10 -22.39
N GLU A 366 -19.70 -10.50 -21.12
CA GLU A 366 -20.80 -10.63 -20.16
C GLU A 366 -21.48 -9.30 -19.80
N LEU A 367 -20.85 -8.18 -20.11
CA LEU A 367 -21.43 -6.83 -20.03
C LEU A 367 -22.02 -6.35 -21.38
N GLY A 368 -22.12 -7.24 -22.37
CA GLY A 368 -22.85 -7.02 -23.61
C GLY A 368 -22.04 -6.32 -24.71
N ILE A 369 -20.75 -6.56 -24.78
CA ILE A 369 -19.90 -6.18 -25.93
C ILE A 369 -19.61 -7.46 -26.70
N SER A 370 -19.95 -7.52 -27.98
CA SER A 370 -19.73 -8.70 -28.82
C SER A 370 -18.23 -8.98 -29.03
N LEU A 371 -17.86 -10.25 -29.29
CA LEU A 371 -16.46 -10.62 -29.55
C LEU A 371 -15.89 -9.84 -30.73
N SER A 372 -16.68 -9.59 -31.78
CA SER A 372 -16.29 -8.82 -32.97
C SER A 372 -15.95 -7.35 -32.61
N GLU A 373 -16.71 -6.71 -31.69
CA GLU A 373 -16.42 -5.35 -31.21
C GLU A 373 -15.17 -5.32 -30.31
N LEU A 374 -14.87 -6.39 -29.58
CA LEU A 374 -13.68 -6.50 -28.74
C LEU A 374 -12.38 -6.70 -29.55
N ARG A 375 -12.46 -7.32 -30.74
CA ARG A 375 -11.30 -7.65 -31.56
C ARG A 375 -10.40 -6.44 -31.88
N PRO A 376 -10.88 -5.30 -32.38
CA PRO A 376 -10.03 -4.12 -32.61
C PRO A 376 -9.47 -3.52 -31.30
N GLN A 377 -10.15 -3.68 -30.18
CA GLN A 377 -9.66 -3.17 -28.89
C GLN A 377 -8.50 -4.02 -28.36
N VAL A 378 -8.57 -5.35 -28.49
CA VAL A 378 -7.47 -6.26 -28.11
C VAL A 378 -6.18 -5.96 -28.89
N ARG A 379 -6.29 -5.59 -30.17
CA ARG A 379 -5.14 -5.15 -30.99
C ARG A 379 -4.44 -3.89 -30.47
N ARG A 380 -5.17 -3.03 -29.75
CA ARG A 380 -4.67 -1.75 -29.18
C ARG A 380 -4.01 -1.91 -27.82
N LEU A 381 -4.07 -3.13 -27.23
CA LEU A 381 -3.46 -3.37 -25.92
C LEU A 381 -1.93 -3.25 -26.02
N GLU A 382 -1.35 -2.46 -25.13
CA GLU A 382 0.07 -2.19 -24.98
C GLU A 382 0.53 -2.51 -23.56
N SER A 383 1.86 -2.76 -23.38
CA SER A 383 2.48 -3.10 -22.09
C SER A 383 2.66 -1.88 -21.17
#